data_437dc65237def1acae2b03458d5489ed
#
_entry.id   437dc65237def1acae2b03458d5489ed
#
_cell.length_a   1.000
_cell.length_b   1.000
_cell.length_c   1.000
_cell.angle_alpha   90.00
_cell.angle_beta   90.00
_cell.angle_gamma   90.00
#
_symmetry.space_group_name_H-M   'P 1'
#
loop_
_entity.id
_entity.type
_entity.pdbx_description
1 polymer ?
#
loop_
_entity_poly.entity_id
_entity_poly.type
_entity_poly.pdbx_seq_one_letter_code
_entity_poly.pdbx_strand_id
1 'polypeptide(L)'
;METKEIRRNNLRDLMARYARKGVNQNEFAILVESSAPTLSQITGEKSSRNLGDNLARRIEAKLNLPKGWFDVFHEKQLVRPFDNVAAESDFQPARLKPVVWEDTEQDKEEFVEIPLLDIDFSAGDGCYEIVDREEFSLIFRRYYLHKMGVAVNAARIIRISGSSMEPRLQDGDVVGINTDDTRIREGKTYAIRHGNLLRVKVLIEQPDGGVTIRSLNREEYQDEHLSYTQRKDQLVVLGRVFWSSSSW
;
A
#
# COMPACT_ATOMS: atom_id res chain seq x y z
N MET A 1 -42.19 -2.85 3.74
CA MET A 1 -41.48 -1.66 3.21
C MET A 1 -41.77 -1.58 1.73
N GLU A 2 -42.25 -0.44 1.24
CA GLU A 2 -42.55 -0.30 -0.19
C GLU A 2 -41.25 -0.27 -1.02
N THR A 3 -41.29 -0.77 -2.24
CA THR A 3 -40.13 -0.79 -3.15
C THR A 3 -39.48 0.59 -3.33
N LYS A 4 -40.29 1.65 -3.27
CA LYS A 4 -39.81 3.04 -3.35
C LYS A 4 -38.93 3.44 -2.18
N GLU A 5 -39.25 2.99 -0.97
CA GLU A 5 -38.49 3.25 0.24
C GLU A 5 -37.17 2.44 0.25
N ILE A 6 -37.23 1.18 -0.18
CA ILE A 6 -36.05 0.32 -0.32
C ILE A 6 -35.05 0.99 -1.25
N ARG A 7 -35.47 1.40 -2.44
CA ARG A 7 -34.61 2.06 -3.43
C ARG A 7 -33.99 3.35 -2.89
N ARG A 8 -34.77 4.16 -2.17
CA ARG A 8 -34.29 5.41 -1.55
C ARG A 8 -33.22 5.15 -0.50
N ASN A 9 -33.46 4.20 0.37
CA ASN A 9 -32.53 3.85 1.44
C ASN A 9 -31.22 3.29 0.85
N ASN A 10 -31.32 2.41 -0.12
CA ASN A 10 -30.15 1.87 -0.83
C ASN A 10 -29.34 2.97 -1.51
N LEU A 11 -29.97 3.95 -2.13
CA LEU A 11 -29.26 5.07 -2.75
C LEU A 11 -28.58 5.97 -1.70
N ARG A 12 -29.25 6.26 -0.57
CA ARG A 12 -28.64 7.00 0.55
C ARG A 12 -27.41 6.30 1.10
N ASP A 13 -27.52 5.00 1.35
CA ASP A 13 -26.41 4.20 1.90
C ASP A 13 -25.23 4.12 0.90
N LEU A 14 -25.54 4.00 -0.39
CA LEU A 14 -24.55 3.99 -1.44
C LEU A 14 -23.79 5.33 -1.54
N MET A 15 -24.51 6.44 -1.57
CA MET A 15 -23.93 7.79 -1.57
C MET A 15 -23.07 8.03 -0.31
N ALA A 16 -23.54 7.58 0.87
CA ALA A 16 -22.78 7.68 2.11
C ALA A 16 -21.47 6.86 2.07
N ARG A 17 -21.47 5.69 1.40
CA ARG A 17 -20.25 4.88 1.20
C ARG A 17 -19.23 5.59 0.31
N TYR A 18 -19.68 6.24 -0.75
CA TYR A 18 -18.81 7.02 -1.64
C TYR A 18 -18.29 8.29 -0.96
N ALA A 19 -19.11 8.97 -0.16
CA ALA A 19 -18.69 10.13 0.62
C ALA A 19 -17.54 9.79 1.61
N ARG A 20 -17.58 8.60 2.26
CA ARG A 20 -16.48 8.11 3.11
C ARG A 20 -15.19 7.86 2.35
N LYS A 21 -15.27 7.66 1.03
CA LYS A 21 -14.10 7.52 0.13
C LYS A 21 -13.63 8.85 -0.46
N GLY A 22 -14.19 9.98 -0.01
CA GLY A 22 -13.85 11.32 -0.45
C GLY A 22 -14.59 11.79 -1.71
N VAL A 23 -15.55 11.01 -2.22
CA VAL A 23 -16.35 11.38 -3.41
C VAL A 23 -17.54 12.23 -2.96
N ASN A 24 -17.57 13.49 -3.37
CA ASN A 24 -18.69 14.38 -3.05
C ASN A 24 -19.93 14.10 -3.91
N GLN A 25 -21.08 14.70 -3.58
CA GLN A 25 -22.34 14.44 -4.26
C GLN A 25 -22.33 14.82 -5.75
N ASN A 26 -21.60 15.86 -6.15
CA ASN A 26 -21.47 16.27 -7.55
C ASN A 26 -20.64 15.24 -8.34
N GLU A 27 -19.54 14.79 -7.78
CA GLU A 27 -18.69 13.75 -8.36
C GLU A 27 -19.45 12.43 -8.49
N PHE A 28 -20.21 12.05 -7.45
CA PHE A 28 -21.06 10.87 -7.52
C PHE A 28 -22.13 10.99 -8.59
N ALA A 29 -22.74 12.17 -8.77
CA ALA A 29 -23.73 12.41 -9.81
C ALA A 29 -23.14 12.24 -11.22
N ILE A 30 -21.91 12.74 -11.44
CA ILE A 30 -21.18 12.54 -12.69
C ILE A 30 -20.90 11.05 -12.92
N LEU A 31 -20.42 10.34 -11.90
CA LEU A 31 -20.08 8.91 -11.96
C LEU A 31 -21.28 8.05 -12.42
N VAL A 32 -22.49 8.40 -11.97
CA VAL A 32 -23.71 7.65 -12.30
C VAL A 32 -24.52 8.28 -13.47
N GLU A 33 -23.93 9.22 -14.18
CA GLU A 33 -24.57 9.95 -15.30
C GLU A 33 -25.94 10.56 -14.89
N SER A 34 -25.97 11.21 -13.73
CA SER A 34 -27.14 11.90 -13.19
C SER A 34 -26.79 13.34 -12.83
N SER A 35 -27.70 14.05 -12.19
CA SER A 35 -27.45 15.38 -11.65
C SER A 35 -27.57 15.40 -10.14
N ALA A 36 -26.75 16.20 -9.45
CA ALA A 36 -26.81 16.35 -8.01
C ALA A 36 -28.19 16.80 -7.49
N PRO A 37 -28.91 17.74 -8.15
CA PRO A 37 -30.28 18.06 -7.78
C PRO A 37 -31.25 16.88 -7.85
N THR A 38 -31.15 16.05 -8.90
CA THR A 38 -31.97 14.84 -9.03
C THR A 38 -31.72 13.86 -7.89
N LEU A 39 -30.47 13.61 -7.53
CA LEU A 39 -30.11 12.73 -6.42
C LEU A 39 -30.63 13.30 -5.09
N SER A 40 -30.49 14.62 -4.84
CA SER A 40 -31.02 15.29 -3.66
C SER A 40 -32.55 15.17 -3.55
N GLN A 41 -33.28 15.33 -4.65
CA GLN A 41 -34.73 15.17 -4.67
C GLN A 41 -35.20 13.76 -4.31
N ILE A 42 -34.39 12.75 -4.62
CA ILE A 42 -34.69 11.34 -4.31
C ILE A 42 -34.30 11.01 -2.87
N THR A 43 -33.16 11.52 -2.39
CA THR A 43 -32.58 11.13 -1.10
C THR A 43 -32.93 12.07 0.05
N GLY A 44 -33.51 13.25 -0.21
CA GLY A 44 -33.90 14.24 0.79
C GLY A 44 -34.93 13.71 1.79
N GLU A 45 -35.05 14.36 2.97
CA GLU A 45 -36.02 13.97 3.99
C GLU A 45 -37.46 14.12 3.49
N LYS A 46 -37.74 15.21 2.77
CA LYS A 46 -39.03 15.45 2.08
C LYS A 46 -38.85 15.13 0.60
N SER A 47 -38.60 13.84 0.28
CA SER A 47 -38.35 13.47 -1.10
C SER A 47 -39.55 13.75 -1.99
N SER A 48 -39.35 14.59 -2.99
CA SER A 48 -40.35 14.93 -4.00
C SER A 48 -40.28 13.98 -5.23
N ARG A 49 -39.31 13.08 -5.27
CA ARG A 49 -39.06 12.20 -6.41
C ARG A 49 -38.67 10.80 -5.97
N ASN A 50 -39.12 9.80 -6.72
CA ASN A 50 -38.73 8.41 -6.51
C ASN A 50 -37.58 8.00 -7.44
N LEU A 51 -36.77 7.00 -7.01
CA LEU A 51 -35.80 6.34 -7.89
C LEU A 51 -36.55 5.42 -8.85
N GLY A 52 -36.76 5.89 -10.08
CA GLY A 52 -37.43 5.12 -11.13
C GLY A 52 -36.52 4.03 -11.70
N ASP A 53 -37.14 3.05 -12.41
CA ASP A 53 -36.42 1.88 -12.94
C ASP A 53 -35.26 2.26 -13.84
N ASN A 54 -35.45 3.18 -14.79
CA ASN A 54 -34.40 3.57 -15.73
C ASN A 54 -33.17 4.15 -15.05
N LEU A 55 -33.36 4.98 -14.00
CA LEU A 55 -32.24 5.54 -13.25
C LEU A 55 -31.58 4.49 -12.37
N ALA A 56 -32.37 3.61 -11.71
CA ALA A 56 -31.85 2.53 -10.90
C ALA A 56 -30.95 1.58 -11.73
N ARG A 57 -31.43 1.12 -12.89
CA ARG A 57 -30.66 0.22 -13.80
C ARG A 57 -29.40 0.89 -14.35
N ARG A 58 -29.47 2.19 -14.62
CA ARG A 58 -28.30 2.95 -15.07
C ARG A 58 -27.24 3.06 -13.98
N ILE A 59 -27.63 3.35 -12.75
CA ILE A 59 -26.71 3.42 -11.61
C ILE A 59 -26.08 2.03 -11.35
N GLU A 60 -26.89 0.98 -11.39
CA GLU A 60 -26.40 -0.41 -11.26
C GLU A 60 -25.34 -0.73 -12.32
N ALA A 61 -25.61 -0.42 -13.58
CA ALA A 61 -24.67 -0.68 -14.68
C ALA A 61 -23.36 0.12 -14.52
N LYS A 62 -23.44 1.41 -14.15
CA LYS A 62 -22.25 2.26 -13.97
C LYS A 62 -21.38 1.88 -12.79
N LEU A 63 -21.98 1.32 -11.76
CA LEU A 63 -21.28 0.91 -10.53
C LEU A 63 -21.01 -0.60 -10.47
N ASN A 64 -21.23 -1.33 -11.57
CA ASN A 64 -21.10 -2.80 -11.66
C ASN A 64 -21.87 -3.53 -10.55
N LEU A 65 -23.06 -3.05 -10.22
CA LEU A 65 -23.96 -3.70 -9.27
C LEU A 65 -24.84 -4.73 -9.99
N PRO A 66 -25.26 -5.81 -9.32
CA PRO A 66 -26.20 -6.78 -9.92
C PRO A 66 -27.52 -6.11 -10.32
N LYS A 67 -28.11 -6.56 -11.44
CA LYS A 67 -29.41 -6.06 -11.88
C LYS A 67 -30.47 -6.33 -10.79
N GLY A 68 -31.18 -5.29 -10.38
CA GLY A 68 -32.18 -5.39 -9.31
C GLY A 68 -31.63 -5.10 -7.91
N TRP A 69 -30.36 -4.69 -7.82
CA TRP A 69 -29.73 -4.39 -6.53
C TRP A 69 -30.50 -3.35 -5.72
N PHE A 70 -31.06 -2.33 -6.36
CA PHE A 70 -31.87 -1.32 -5.67
C PHE A 70 -33.21 -1.85 -5.18
N ASP A 71 -33.72 -2.97 -5.71
CA ASP A 71 -35.04 -3.50 -5.41
C ASP A 71 -35.04 -4.44 -4.19
N VAL A 72 -33.87 -4.84 -3.73
CA VAL A 72 -33.66 -5.73 -2.58
C VAL A 72 -33.28 -4.92 -1.35
N PHE A 73 -33.86 -5.24 -0.20
CA PHE A 73 -33.46 -4.66 1.08
C PHE A 73 -32.07 -5.16 1.48
N HIS A 74 -31.13 -4.24 1.61
CA HIS A 74 -29.80 -4.56 2.14
C HIS A 74 -29.78 -4.17 3.60
N GLU A 75 -29.68 -5.15 4.48
CA GLU A 75 -29.52 -4.91 5.90
C GLU A 75 -28.26 -4.06 6.14
N LYS A 76 -28.41 -2.98 6.92
CA LYS A 76 -27.28 -2.14 7.27
C LYS A 76 -26.27 -2.99 8.00
N GLN A 77 -25.19 -3.36 7.35
CA GLN A 77 -24.00 -3.84 8.04
C GLN A 77 -23.47 -2.67 8.87
N LEU A 78 -23.95 -2.56 10.11
CA LEU A 78 -23.31 -1.80 11.15
C LEU A 78 -21.92 -2.42 11.32
N VAL A 79 -20.90 -1.76 10.81
CA VAL A 79 -19.52 -2.05 11.19
C VAL A 79 -19.43 -1.67 12.66
N ARG A 80 -19.69 -2.62 13.53
CA ARG A 80 -19.36 -2.51 14.96
C ARG A 80 -17.86 -2.64 15.07
N PRO A 81 -17.19 -1.77 15.83
CA PRO A 81 -15.81 -2.03 16.20
C PRO A 81 -15.81 -3.27 17.08
N PHE A 82 -15.00 -4.24 16.68
CA PHE A 82 -14.52 -5.42 17.39
C PHE A 82 -15.21 -5.72 18.74
N ASP A 83 -16.36 -6.41 18.69
CA ASP A 83 -16.86 -7.16 19.83
C ASP A 83 -16.63 -8.64 19.54
N ASN A 84 -15.83 -9.28 20.40
CA ASN A 84 -15.70 -10.70 20.50
C ASN A 84 -17.08 -11.33 20.75
N VAL A 85 -17.70 -11.88 19.74
CA VAL A 85 -18.84 -12.78 19.89
C VAL A 85 -18.59 -14.01 19.05
N ALA A 86 -18.24 -15.08 19.75
CA ALA A 86 -18.48 -16.41 19.26
C ALA A 86 -20.01 -16.57 19.10
N ALA A 87 -20.50 -16.33 17.89
CA ALA A 87 -21.82 -16.74 17.48
C ALA A 87 -21.64 -17.42 16.13
N GLU A 88 -22.14 -18.64 16.04
CA GLU A 88 -22.30 -19.41 14.82
C GLU A 88 -22.97 -18.53 13.76
N SER A 89 -22.17 -17.80 13.01
CA SER A 89 -22.63 -17.13 11.80
C SER A 89 -22.26 -18.03 10.65
N ASP A 90 -23.20 -18.29 9.76
CA ASP A 90 -22.98 -18.75 8.39
C ASP A 90 -22.15 -17.71 7.58
N PHE A 91 -21.11 -17.16 8.19
CA PHE A 91 -20.05 -16.47 7.50
C PHE A 91 -19.23 -17.56 6.80
N GLN A 92 -19.71 -17.95 5.63
CA GLN A 92 -18.80 -18.53 4.67
C GLN A 92 -17.93 -17.35 4.21
N PRO A 93 -16.68 -17.26 4.64
CA PRO A 93 -15.74 -16.36 3.99
C PRO A 93 -15.84 -16.74 2.52
N ALA A 94 -16.26 -15.78 1.66
CA ALA A 94 -16.12 -15.95 0.24
C ALA A 94 -14.75 -16.59 0.09
N ARG A 95 -14.70 -17.83 -0.42
CA ARG A 95 -13.47 -18.60 -0.48
C ARG A 95 -12.54 -17.82 -1.39
N LEU A 96 -11.85 -16.87 -0.79
CA LEU A 96 -10.66 -16.32 -1.36
C LEU A 96 -9.70 -17.50 -1.42
N LYS A 97 -9.84 -18.27 -2.48
CA LYS A 97 -8.83 -19.28 -2.78
C LYS A 97 -7.55 -18.48 -2.96
N PRO A 98 -6.53 -18.73 -2.14
CA PRO A 98 -5.23 -18.17 -2.45
C PRO A 98 -4.94 -18.57 -3.89
N VAL A 99 -4.61 -17.59 -4.70
CA VAL A 99 -4.19 -17.84 -6.09
C VAL A 99 -2.81 -18.46 -5.96
N VAL A 100 -2.71 -19.75 -6.26
CA VAL A 100 -1.42 -20.42 -6.33
C VAL A 100 -0.75 -19.94 -7.60
N TRP A 101 0.44 -19.41 -7.48
CA TRP A 101 1.19 -18.80 -8.58
C TRP A 101 1.40 -19.76 -9.77
N GLU A 102 1.58 -21.05 -9.49
CA GLU A 102 1.79 -22.11 -10.48
C GLU A 102 0.55 -22.42 -11.33
N ASP A 103 -0.66 -22.14 -10.79
CA ASP A 103 -1.94 -22.46 -11.43
C ASP A 103 -2.49 -21.30 -12.30
N THR A 104 -1.81 -20.17 -12.36
CA THR A 104 -2.27 -19.00 -13.11
C THR A 104 -1.46 -18.83 -14.39
N GLU A 105 -2.14 -18.78 -15.56
CA GLU A 105 -1.57 -18.13 -16.74
C GLU A 105 -1.33 -16.66 -16.39
N GLN A 106 -0.10 -16.37 -15.98
CA GLN A 106 0.25 -15.07 -15.45
C GLN A 106 0.29 -14.05 -16.57
N ASP A 107 -0.51 -13.04 -16.40
CA ASP A 107 -0.31 -11.83 -17.16
C ASP A 107 1.00 -11.17 -16.69
N LYS A 108 2.12 -11.52 -17.38
CA LYS A 108 3.45 -10.96 -17.13
C LYS A 108 3.49 -9.44 -17.22
N GLU A 109 2.41 -8.85 -17.76
CA GLU A 109 2.22 -7.40 -17.79
C GLU A 109 1.76 -6.85 -16.43
N GLU A 110 1.04 -7.64 -15.62
CA GLU A 110 0.52 -7.18 -14.32
C GLU A 110 1.52 -7.39 -13.18
N PHE A 111 2.33 -8.42 -13.23
CA PHE A 111 3.23 -8.83 -12.14
C PHE A 111 4.70 -8.72 -12.53
N VAL A 112 5.53 -8.56 -11.53
CA VAL A 112 6.99 -8.55 -11.67
C VAL A 112 7.61 -9.28 -10.49
N GLU A 113 8.56 -10.11 -10.80
CA GLU A 113 9.41 -10.82 -9.85
C GLU A 113 10.66 -9.98 -9.56
N ILE A 114 10.93 -9.75 -8.26
CA ILE A 114 12.09 -8.99 -7.81
C ILE A 114 12.93 -9.91 -6.95
N PRO A 115 14.17 -10.24 -7.40
CA PRO A 115 15.04 -11.12 -6.66
C PRO A 115 15.55 -10.48 -5.37
N LEU A 116 15.82 -11.34 -4.38
CA LEU A 116 16.55 -10.96 -3.17
C LEU A 116 18.02 -10.77 -3.54
N LEU A 117 18.56 -9.60 -3.25
CA LEU A 117 19.99 -9.36 -3.39
C LEU A 117 20.69 -9.81 -2.11
N ASP A 118 21.52 -10.82 -2.23
CA ASP A 118 22.55 -11.13 -1.25
C ASP A 118 23.80 -10.31 -1.62
N ILE A 119 24.10 -9.29 -0.84
CA ILE A 119 25.25 -8.43 -1.09
C ILE A 119 26.38 -8.93 -0.20
N ASP A 120 27.19 -9.84 -0.72
CA ASP A 120 28.45 -10.23 -0.10
C ASP A 120 29.51 -9.18 -0.41
N PHE A 121 30.07 -8.55 0.60
CA PHE A 121 31.23 -7.70 0.48
C PHE A 121 32.51 -8.55 0.53
N SER A 122 33.01 -8.97 -0.63
CA SER A 122 34.37 -9.49 -0.68
C SER A 122 35.35 -8.34 -0.46
N ALA A 123 36.22 -8.52 0.54
CA ALA A 123 37.25 -7.57 0.90
C ALA A 123 38.25 -7.40 -0.25
N GLY A 124 38.22 -6.27 -0.93
CA GLY A 124 39.22 -5.86 -1.93
C GLY A 124 38.58 -5.24 -3.17
N ASP A 125 38.94 -4.02 -3.49
CA ASP A 125 38.67 -3.28 -4.73
C ASP A 125 37.33 -2.60 -4.96
N GLY A 126 36.44 -2.50 -4.00
CA GLY A 126 35.25 -1.61 -4.12
C GLY A 126 34.23 -2.05 -5.17
N CYS A 127 34.36 -3.23 -5.74
CA CYS A 127 33.39 -3.83 -6.63
C CYS A 127 32.35 -4.60 -5.82
N TYR A 128 31.08 -4.31 -6.09
CA TYR A 128 29.94 -5.06 -5.58
C TYR A 128 29.79 -6.29 -6.47
N GLU A 129 30.05 -7.49 -5.99
CA GLU A 129 29.46 -8.68 -6.57
C GLU A 129 28.05 -8.80 -6.01
N ILE A 130 27.07 -8.44 -6.82
CA ILE A 130 25.69 -8.83 -6.60
C ILE A 130 25.63 -10.32 -6.88
N VAL A 131 25.74 -11.14 -5.85
CA VAL A 131 25.50 -12.57 -5.99
C VAL A 131 23.98 -12.74 -6.05
N ASP A 132 23.47 -12.85 -7.25
CA ASP A 132 22.09 -13.22 -7.52
C ASP A 132 21.92 -14.69 -7.12
N ARG A 133 21.60 -14.94 -5.87
CA ARG A 133 21.20 -16.28 -5.44
C ARG A 133 19.72 -16.40 -5.80
N GLU A 134 19.41 -17.09 -6.88
CA GLU A 134 18.07 -17.35 -7.42
C GLU A 134 17.09 -18.05 -6.44
N GLU A 135 17.46 -18.23 -5.17
CA GLU A 135 16.70 -19.03 -4.21
C GLU A 135 15.49 -18.30 -3.60
N PHE A 136 15.40 -16.97 -3.71
CA PHE A 136 14.29 -16.21 -3.12
C PHE A 136 13.98 -14.96 -3.91
N SER A 137 12.74 -14.85 -4.33
CA SER A 137 12.20 -13.66 -4.98
C SER A 137 10.85 -13.28 -4.40
N LEU A 138 10.46 -12.04 -4.54
CA LEU A 138 9.13 -11.56 -4.20
C LEU A 138 8.41 -11.05 -5.44
N ILE A 139 7.12 -11.39 -5.51
CA ILE A 139 6.26 -10.99 -6.60
C ILE A 139 5.49 -9.74 -6.22
N PHE A 140 5.62 -8.70 -7.02
CA PHE A 140 4.89 -7.45 -6.85
C PHE A 140 3.97 -7.20 -8.05
N ARG A 141 2.82 -6.55 -7.78
CA ARG A 141 2.03 -5.95 -8.86
C ARG A 141 2.74 -4.72 -9.40
N ARG A 142 2.86 -4.59 -10.72
CA ARG A 142 3.43 -3.38 -11.38
C ARG A 142 2.72 -2.12 -10.94
N TYR A 143 1.38 -2.19 -10.81
CA TYR A 143 0.56 -1.10 -10.28
C TYR A 143 1.03 -0.63 -8.89
N TYR A 144 1.39 -1.56 -8.00
CA TYR A 144 1.86 -1.21 -6.65
C TYR A 144 3.20 -0.47 -6.71
N LEU A 145 4.16 -0.97 -7.50
CA LEU A 145 5.44 -0.29 -7.69
C LEU A 145 5.26 1.10 -8.27
N HIS A 146 4.43 1.23 -9.29
CA HIS A 146 4.10 2.53 -9.90
C HIS A 146 3.48 3.49 -8.87
N LYS A 147 2.53 3.02 -8.04
CA LYS A 147 1.92 3.81 -6.97
C LYS A 147 2.94 4.29 -5.94
N MET A 148 3.98 3.49 -5.66
CA MET A 148 5.08 3.84 -4.76
C MET A 148 6.16 4.71 -5.44
N GLY A 149 6.01 5.00 -6.73
CA GLY A 149 6.98 5.76 -7.51
C GLY A 149 8.28 5.00 -7.74
N VAL A 150 8.19 3.66 -7.89
CA VAL A 150 9.34 2.78 -8.05
C VAL A 150 9.32 2.17 -9.45
N ALA A 151 10.34 2.43 -10.24
CA ALA A 151 10.55 1.76 -11.52
C ALA A 151 10.93 0.28 -11.27
N VAL A 152 10.43 -0.63 -12.12
CA VAL A 152 10.68 -2.08 -11.97
C VAL A 152 12.18 -2.40 -11.94
N ASN A 153 12.93 -1.77 -12.84
CA ASN A 153 14.39 -1.95 -12.94
C ASN A 153 15.18 -1.36 -11.76
N ALA A 154 14.55 -0.47 -10.99
CA ALA A 154 15.14 0.14 -9.79
C ALA A 154 14.73 -0.53 -8.48
N ALA A 155 13.75 -1.43 -8.52
CA ALA A 155 13.32 -2.19 -7.34
C ALA A 155 14.33 -3.29 -7.02
N ARG A 156 14.71 -3.40 -5.75
CA ARG A 156 15.57 -4.48 -5.22
C ARG A 156 15.05 -4.90 -3.86
N ILE A 157 15.27 -6.15 -3.50
CA ILE A 157 14.94 -6.70 -2.18
C ILE A 157 16.25 -7.01 -1.46
N ILE A 158 16.34 -6.64 -0.20
CA ILE A 158 17.48 -6.98 0.67
C ILE A 158 16.99 -7.52 2.00
N ARG A 159 17.79 -8.37 2.62
CA ARG A 159 17.52 -8.91 3.95
C ARG A 159 18.13 -8.02 5.03
N ILE A 160 17.39 -7.85 6.14
CA ILE A 160 17.88 -7.14 7.32
C ILE A 160 18.66 -8.12 8.19
N SER A 161 19.77 -7.63 8.74
CA SER A 161 20.53 -8.34 9.77
C SER A 161 20.73 -7.45 10.98
N GLY A 162 20.50 -8.02 12.17
CA GLY A 162 20.67 -7.38 13.47
C GLY A 162 19.46 -6.55 13.92
N SER A 163 19.54 -6.05 15.17
CA SER A 163 18.45 -5.42 15.93
C SER A 163 18.38 -3.89 15.81
N SER A 164 19.25 -3.27 15.03
CA SER A 164 19.41 -1.80 15.03
C SER A 164 18.18 -1.01 14.52
N MET A 165 17.27 -1.67 13.80
CA MET A 165 16.05 -1.06 13.27
C MET A 165 14.77 -1.53 13.98
N GLU A 166 14.93 -2.24 15.08
CA GLU A 166 13.82 -2.60 15.97
C GLU A 166 13.17 -1.35 16.61
N PRO A 167 11.86 -1.41 16.90
CA PRO A 167 10.94 -2.54 16.72
C PRO A 167 10.33 -2.63 15.32
N ARG A 168 10.69 -1.74 14.40
CA ARG A 168 10.05 -1.65 13.09
C ARG A 168 10.49 -2.73 12.10
N LEU A 169 11.76 -3.09 12.15
CA LEU A 169 12.36 -4.15 11.34
C LEU A 169 13.16 -5.05 12.28
N GLN A 170 12.93 -6.33 12.18
CA GLN A 170 13.59 -7.35 12.98
C GLN A 170 14.69 -8.04 12.18
N ASP A 171 15.54 -8.79 12.88
CA ASP A 171 16.53 -9.64 12.22
C ASP A 171 15.84 -10.67 11.33
N GLY A 172 16.31 -10.83 10.09
CA GLY A 172 15.73 -11.71 9.08
C GLY A 172 14.61 -11.09 8.23
N ASP A 173 14.05 -9.94 8.62
CA ASP A 173 13.08 -9.23 7.79
C ASP A 173 13.65 -8.85 6.41
N VAL A 174 12.76 -8.65 5.44
CA VAL A 174 13.15 -8.20 4.11
C VAL A 174 12.56 -6.82 3.79
N VAL A 175 13.33 -6.00 3.10
CA VAL A 175 12.90 -4.67 2.67
C VAL A 175 13.08 -4.48 1.18
N GLY A 176 12.13 -3.78 0.56
CA GLY A 176 12.21 -3.31 -0.82
C GLY A 176 12.84 -1.92 -0.86
N ILE A 177 13.88 -1.76 -1.69
CA ILE A 177 14.57 -0.48 -1.92
C ILE A 177 14.38 0.02 -3.35
N ASN A 178 14.29 1.33 -3.50
CA ASN A 178 14.31 2.01 -4.79
C ASN A 178 15.71 2.58 -5.03
N THR A 179 16.47 1.97 -5.93
CA THR A 179 17.85 2.38 -6.22
C THR A 179 17.96 3.69 -7.01
N ASP A 180 16.87 4.15 -7.64
CA ASP A 180 16.82 5.46 -8.29
C ASP A 180 16.61 6.61 -7.29
N ASP A 181 16.15 6.30 -6.06
CA ASP A 181 15.84 7.30 -5.04
C ASP A 181 16.93 7.34 -3.96
N THR A 182 18.05 7.93 -4.30
CA THR A 182 19.24 8.07 -3.44
C THR A 182 19.32 9.42 -2.74
N ARG A 183 18.44 10.38 -3.08
CA ARG A 183 18.40 11.69 -2.42
C ARG A 183 17.88 11.54 -0.99
N ILE A 184 18.67 12.07 -0.05
CA ILE A 184 18.27 12.02 1.37
C ILE A 184 17.08 12.96 1.57
N ARG A 185 16.04 12.44 2.18
CA ARG A 185 14.87 13.18 2.70
C ARG A 185 14.77 12.89 4.18
N GLU A 186 14.59 13.94 4.94
CA GLU A 186 14.57 13.86 6.40
C GLU A 186 13.62 12.76 6.92
N GLY A 187 14.14 11.95 7.82
CA GLY A 187 13.38 10.91 8.52
C GLY A 187 12.99 9.70 7.68
N LYS A 188 13.52 9.56 6.45
CA LYS A 188 13.29 8.36 5.63
C LYS A 188 14.37 7.31 5.86
N THR A 189 13.99 6.06 5.65
CA THR A 189 14.88 4.90 5.78
C THR A 189 15.54 4.57 4.45
N TYR A 190 16.82 4.29 4.49
CA TYR A 190 17.64 3.99 3.33
C TYR A 190 18.50 2.75 3.56
N ALA A 191 18.73 1.99 2.50
CA ALA A 191 19.87 1.10 2.44
C ALA A 191 21.10 1.92 2.10
N ILE A 192 22.16 1.75 2.88
CA ILE A 192 23.42 2.49 2.74
C ILE A 192 24.61 1.53 2.79
N ARG A 193 25.69 1.92 2.11
CA ARG A 193 27.00 1.42 2.41
C ARG A 193 27.74 2.48 3.25
N HIS A 194 28.17 2.08 4.44
CA HIS A 194 28.98 2.92 5.31
C HIS A 194 30.33 2.20 5.55
N GLY A 195 31.38 2.74 4.98
CA GLY A 195 32.64 2.01 4.82
C GLY A 195 32.42 0.71 4.03
N ASN A 196 32.70 -0.43 4.64
CA ASN A 196 32.50 -1.77 4.04
C ASN A 196 31.23 -2.47 4.55
N LEU A 197 30.33 -1.77 5.26
CA LEU A 197 29.15 -2.37 5.85
C LEU A 197 27.88 -1.95 5.07
N LEU A 198 27.06 -2.93 4.69
CA LEU A 198 25.70 -2.70 4.27
C LEU A 198 24.81 -2.52 5.50
N ARG A 199 24.06 -1.44 5.53
CA ARG A 199 23.21 -1.09 6.68
C ARG A 199 21.87 -0.53 6.19
N VAL A 200 20.81 -0.74 6.96
CA VAL A 200 19.55 -0.02 6.79
C VAL A 200 19.41 0.96 7.95
N LYS A 201 19.26 2.24 7.63
CA LYS A 201 19.26 3.32 8.62
C LYS A 201 18.33 4.47 8.19
N VAL A 202 17.90 5.26 9.17
CA VAL A 202 17.26 6.55 8.92
C VAL A 202 18.37 7.59 8.69
N LEU A 203 18.23 8.37 7.62
CA LEU A 203 19.19 9.44 7.31
C LEU A 203 18.56 10.80 7.57
N ILE A 204 19.35 11.69 8.16
CA ILE A 204 18.97 13.08 8.46
C ILE A 204 20.09 13.98 7.95
N GLU A 205 19.77 14.81 6.97
CA GLU A 205 20.72 15.77 6.41
C GLU A 205 20.97 16.90 7.41
N GLN A 206 22.23 17.31 7.57
CA GLN A 206 22.63 18.39 8.47
C GLN A 206 22.85 19.69 7.68
N PRO A 207 22.63 20.86 8.29
CA PRO A 207 22.81 22.16 7.63
C PRO A 207 24.21 22.40 7.07
N ASP A 208 25.22 21.76 7.65
CA ASP A 208 26.63 21.84 7.20
C ASP A 208 26.95 20.91 6.01
N GLY A 209 25.93 20.21 5.48
CA GLY A 209 26.06 19.20 4.42
C GLY A 209 26.49 17.83 4.92
N GLY A 210 26.69 17.65 6.21
CA GLY A 210 26.89 16.37 6.86
C GLY A 210 25.62 15.53 6.91
N VAL A 211 25.69 14.35 7.50
CA VAL A 211 24.56 13.46 7.68
C VAL A 211 24.59 12.77 9.04
N THR A 212 23.43 12.66 9.67
CA THR A 212 23.23 11.79 10.83
C THR A 212 22.66 10.46 10.35
N ILE A 213 23.34 9.37 10.71
CA ILE A 213 22.93 8.00 10.49
C ILE A 213 22.28 7.53 11.80
N ARG A 214 20.97 7.26 11.73
CA ARG A 214 20.16 6.92 12.91
C ARG A 214 19.60 5.53 12.84
N SER A 215 19.76 4.78 13.95
CA SER A 215 19.06 3.54 14.23
C SER A 215 17.67 3.83 14.83
N LEU A 216 16.71 2.93 14.64
CA LEU A 216 15.40 3.04 15.33
C LEU A 216 15.50 2.52 16.77
N ASN A 217 16.29 1.48 17.01
CA ASN A 217 16.63 0.99 18.35
C ASN A 217 17.65 1.95 18.99
N ARG A 218 17.16 3.05 19.52
CA ARG A 218 17.98 4.13 20.09
C ARG A 218 18.51 3.82 21.48
N GLU A 219 17.97 2.81 22.13
CA GLU A 219 18.43 2.37 23.46
C GLU A 219 19.80 1.70 23.37
N GLU A 220 20.02 0.92 22.31
CA GLU A 220 21.27 0.19 22.09
C GLU A 220 22.22 0.88 21.10
N TYR A 221 21.68 1.68 20.16
CA TYR A 221 22.44 2.25 19.04
C TYR A 221 22.31 3.77 19.02
N GLN A 222 23.41 4.45 19.30
CA GLN A 222 23.47 5.91 19.25
C GLN A 222 23.51 6.42 17.80
N ASP A 223 23.13 7.69 17.63
CA ASP A 223 23.25 8.39 16.33
C ASP A 223 24.75 8.56 15.96
N GLU A 224 25.07 8.25 14.71
CA GLU A 224 26.40 8.47 14.15
C GLU A 224 26.36 9.74 13.27
N HIS A 225 27.30 10.64 13.47
CA HIS A 225 27.39 11.89 12.72
C HIS A 225 28.59 11.88 11.78
N LEU A 226 28.32 12.07 10.50
CA LEU A 226 29.36 12.22 9.48
C LEU A 226 29.38 13.68 9.00
N SER A 227 30.55 14.31 9.07
CA SER A 227 30.78 15.59 8.42
C SER A 227 30.63 15.48 6.91
N TYR A 228 30.54 16.62 6.20
CA TYR A 228 30.47 16.64 4.75
C TYR A 228 31.57 15.82 4.06
N THR A 229 32.82 15.93 4.53
CA THR A 229 33.95 15.17 3.98
C THR A 229 33.80 13.68 4.23
N GLN A 230 33.53 13.30 5.49
CA GLN A 230 33.32 11.89 5.84
C GLN A 230 32.15 11.26 5.08
N ARG A 231 31.05 12.01 4.90
CA ARG A 231 29.90 11.56 4.10
C ARG A 231 30.32 11.21 2.69
N LYS A 232 31.14 12.04 2.03
CA LYS A 232 31.61 11.78 0.67
C LYS A 232 32.51 10.56 0.57
N ASP A 233 33.36 10.36 1.56
CA ASP A 233 34.36 9.29 1.52
C ASP A 233 33.84 7.94 2.00
N GLN A 234 32.90 7.94 2.93
CA GLN A 234 32.51 6.74 3.69
C GLN A 234 31.06 6.31 3.45
N LEU A 235 30.18 7.17 2.90
CA LEU A 235 28.76 6.88 2.77
C LEU A 235 28.31 6.84 1.31
N VAL A 236 27.70 5.71 0.92
CA VAL A 236 26.97 5.59 -0.34
C VAL A 236 25.51 5.25 -0.02
N VAL A 237 24.57 6.04 -0.52
CA VAL A 237 23.15 5.75 -0.42
C VAL A 237 22.78 4.83 -1.58
N LEU A 238 22.38 3.60 -1.29
CA LEU A 238 22.04 2.59 -2.28
C LEU A 238 20.60 2.71 -2.77
N GLY A 239 19.70 3.19 -1.91
CA GLY A 239 18.31 3.42 -2.28
C GLY A 239 17.40 3.63 -1.07
N ARG A 240 16.26 4.28 -1.30
CA ARG A 240 15.26 4.49 -0.26
C ARG A 240 14.38 3.26 -0.08
N VAL A 241 14.12 2.89 1.18
CA VAL A 241 13.16 1.81 1.51
C VAL A 241 11.75 2.27 1.15
N PHE A 242 11.05 1.48 0.32
CA PHE A 242 9.66 1.73 -0.06
C PHE A 242 8.69 0.68 0.49
N TRP A 243 9.19 -0.50 0.89
CA TRP A 243 8.39 -1.61 1.37
C TRP A 243 9.17 -2.44 2.39
N SER A 244 8.45 -3.10 3.30
CA SER A 244 9.03 -4.07 4.24
C SER A 244 8.04 -5.19 4.54
N SER A 245 8.55 -6.40 4.78
CA SER A 245 7.81 -7.48 5.44
C SER A 245 8.31 -7.61 6.88
N SER A 246 7.43 -7.98 7.78
CA SER A 246 7.80 -8.39 9.15
C SER A 246 7.21 -9.77 9.40
N SER A 247 8.05 -10.68 9.93
CA SER A 247 7.61 -11.96 10.48
C SER A 247 7.20 -11.77 11.94
N TRP A 248 6.18 -12.53 12.38
CA TRP A 248 5.68 -12.54 13.76
C TRP A 248 6.24 -13.75 14.50
#